data_a903704770e74b5ac1a1107af7873064
#
_entry.id   a903704770e74b5ac1a1107af7873064
#
_cell.length_a   1.000
_cell.length_b   1.000
_cell.length_c   1.000
_cell.angle_alpha   90.00
_cell.angle_beta   90.00
_cell.angle_gamma   90.00
#
_symmetry.space_group_name_H-M   'P 1'
#
loop_
_entity.id
_entity.type
_entity.pdbx_description
1 polymer ?
#
loop_
_entity_poly.entity_id
_entity_poly.type
_entity_poly.pdbx_seq_one_letter_code
_entity_poly.pdbx_strand_id
1 'polypeptide(L)'
;KSPRITVWAPDKFPRPVLTGRFVIVSLASELASMTDNIHKHRILILDFGSQYTQLVARRVRELGVYCELWAWDVTEAQIREFNPSGIILSGGPESTTEANSPRAPQYVFEAGVPVFGVCYGMQTMAMQLGGHVEGSTEREFGYAQVEVVTDSALVRGIEDSLTADGKPLLDVWMSHGDKVTAIPSDFVTVASTESCPFAIMANEEKRFYGV
;
A
#
# COMPACT_ATOMS: atom_id res chain seq x y z
N LYS A 1 -36.59 2.65 12.10
CA LYS A 1 -35.74 3.79 11.68
C LYS A 1 -34.47 3.21 11.14
N SER A 2 -34.34 3.14 9.80
CA SER A 2 -33.12 2.67 9.10
C SER A 2 -31.99 3.65 9.28
N PRO A 3 -30.74 3.21 9.45
CA PRO A 3 -29.59 4.07 9.42
C PRO A 3 -29.37 4.58 7.99
N ARG A 4 -29.25 5.91 7.83
CA ARG A 4 -28.89 6.53 6.56
C ARG A 4 -27.43 6.26 6.29
N ILE A 5 -27.15 5.57 5.18
CA ILE A 5 -25.82 5.49 4.59
C ILE A 5 -25.50 6.90 4.07
N THR A 6 -24.56 7.56 4.70
CA THR A 6 -24.05 8.84 4.20
C THR A 6 -23.18 8.54 2.98
N VAL A 7 -23.72 8.77 1.80
CA VAL A 7 -22.94 8.73 0.55
C VAL A 7 -22.00 9.91 0.57
N TRP A 8 -20.71 9.60 0.56
CA TRP A 8 -19.63 10.57 0.50
C TRP A 8 -19.73 11.37 -0.82
N ALA A 9 -19.89 12.70 -0.73
CA ALA A 9 -19.98 13.59 -1.87
C ALA A 9 -18.57 14.00 -2.35
N PRO A 10 -18.24 13.84 -3.64
CA PRO A 10 -16.89 14.05 -4.17
C PRO A 10 -16.47 15.52 -4.37
N ASP A 11 -17.25 16.50 -3.92
CA ASP A 11 -17.09 17.91 -4.33
C ASP A 11 -16.29 18.81 -3.37
N LYS A 12 -15.59 18.25 -2.37
CA LYS A 12 -14.84 19.05 -1.37
C LYS A 12 -13.33 19.00 -1.47
N PHE A 13 -12.76 18.31 -2.46
CA PHE A 13 -11.33 18.40 -2.70
C PHE A 13 -11.04 19.30 -3.90
N PRO A 14 -10.15 20.31 -3.77
CA PRO A 14 -9.69 21.07 -4.91
C PRO A 14 -8.99 20.11 -5.88
N ARG A 15 -9.45 20.07 -7.12
CA ARG A 15 -8.77 19.31 -8.18
C ARG A 15 -7.40 19.95 -8.41
N PRO A 16 -6.31 19.18 -8.45
CA PRO A 16 -5.01 19.72 -8.84
C PRO A 16 -5.13 20.27 -10.26
N VAL A 17 -4.83 21.57 -10.43
CA VAL A 17 -4.75 22.22 -11.74
C VAL A 17 -3.43 21.77 -12.36
N LEU A 18 -3.48 20.72 -13.21
CA LEU A 18 -2.36 20.28 -14.04
C LEU A 18 -2.07 21.31 -15.14
N THR A 19 -1.20 22.28 -14.83
CA THR A 19 -0.50 23.10 -15.83
C THR A 19 0.70 22.31 -16.36
N GLY A 20 0.45 21.44 -17.34
CA GLY A 20 1.52 20.63 -17.93
C GLY A 20 1.14 20.00 -19.27
N ARG A 21 0.66 20.85 -20.20
CA ARG A 21 0.20 20.38 -21.54
C ARG A 21 1.30 19.84 -22.46
N PHE A 22 2.58 19.96 -22.08
CA PHE A 22 3.72 19.55 -22.91
C PHE A 22 4.34 18.21 -22.55
N VAL A 23 4.18 17.71 -21.31
CA VAL A 23 4.70 16.40 -20.89
C VAL A 23 3.78 15.27 -21.35
N ILE A 24 2.48 15.54 -21.52
CA ILE A 24 1.46 14.55 -21.90
C ILE A 24 1.63 14.05 -23.34
N VAL A 25 2.13 14.88 -24.26
CA VAL A 25 2.27 14.50 -25.67
C VAL A 25 3.47 13.59 -25.91
N SER A 26 4.57 13.75 -25.16
CA SER A 26 5.73 12.86 -25.24
C SER A 26 5.45 11.50 -24.56
N LEU A 27 4.79 11.51 -23.42
CA LEU A 27 4.32 10.27 -22.77
C LEU A 27 3.24 9.55 -23.60
N ALA A 28 2.35 10.27 -24.27
CA ALA A 28 1.32 9.66 -25.11
C ALA A 28 1.91 8.99 -26.37
N SER A 29 3.01 9.49 -26.93
CA SER A 29 3.69 8.84 -28.07
C SER A 29 4.50 7.63 -27.62
N GLU A 30 5.09 7.64 -26.43
CA GLU A 30 5.72 6.45 -25.83
C GLU A 30 4.68 5.41 -25.38
N LEU A 31 3.57 5.84 -24.80
CA LEU A 31 2.43 4.97 -24.46
C LEU A 31 1.72 4.41 -25.69
N ALA A 32 1.65 5.14 -26.80
CA ALA A 32 1.07 4.63 -28.07
C ALA A 32 1.95 3.55 -28.71
N SER A 33 3.26 3.52 -28.44
CA SER A 33 4.13 2.40 -28.82
C SER A 33 4.06 1.23 -27.83
N MET A 34 3.41 1.41 -26.68
CA MET A 34 3.22 0.41 -25.63
C MET A 34 1.86 -0.31 -25.68
N THR A 35 1.10 -0.19 -26.79
CA THR A 35 -0.13 -0.98 -26.99
C THR A 35 0.12 -2.49 -27.17
N ASP A 36 1.35 -2.94 -26.97
CA ASP A 36 1.73 -4.33 -26.99
C ASP A 36 1.58 -4.96 -25.60
N ASN A 37 0.40 -5.53 -25.37
CA ASN A 37 0.13 -6.52 -24.32
C ASN A 37 -0.05 -5.96 -22.90
N ILE A 38 -1.31 -5.64 -22.56
CA ILE A 38 -1.74 -5.28 -21.18
C ILE A 38 -1.32 -6.32 -20.13
N HIS A 39 -0.95 -7.54 -20.55
CA HIS A 39 -0.46 -8.60 -19.67
C HIS A 39 1.05 -8.57 -19.45
N LYS A 40 1.80 -7.64 -20.09
CA LYS A 40 3.25 -7.55 -19.94
C LYS A 40 3.65 -7.12 -18.52
N HIS A 41 2.84 -6.23 -17.93
CA HIS A 41 3.02 -5.77 -16.55
C HIS A 41 1.77 -6.12 -15.77
N ARG A 42 1.84 -7.14 -14.93
CA ARG A 42 0.71 -7.64 -14.16
C ARG A 42 0.99 -7.59 -12.67
N ILE A 43 0.01 -7.12 -11.93
CA ILE A 43 0.06 -7.05 -10.47
C ILE A 43 -0.75 -8.19 -9.89
N LEU A 44 -0.15 -8.93 -8.95
CA LEU A 44 -0.87 -9.90 -8.12
C LEU A 44 -1.28 -9.20 -6.83
N ILE A 45 -2.56 -9.28 -6.48
CA ILE A 45 -3.10 -8.77 -5.23
C ILE A 45 -3.50 -9.97 -4.37
N LEU A 46 -2.86 -10.15 -3.22
CA LEU A 46 -3.22 -11.17 -2.25
C LEU A 46 -4.25 -10.60 -1.27
N ASP A 47 -5.40 -11.25 -1.21
CA ASP A 47 -6.54 -10.84 -0.39
C ASP A 47 -6.51 -11.53 0.98
N PHE A 48 -6.33 -10.74 2.03
CA PHE A 48 -6.42 -11.18 3.42
C PHE A 48 -7.80 -10.94 4.05
N GLY A 49 -8.82 -10.71 3.22
CA GLY A 49 -10.20 -10.55 3.67
C GLY A 49 -10.64 -9.10 3.88
N SER A 50 -9.91 -8.12 3.37
CA SER A 50 -10.30 -6.71 3.46
C SER A 50 -11.48 -6.39 2.55
N GLN A 51 -12.45 -5.65 3.07
CA GLN A 51 -13.53 -5.07 2.26
C GLN A 51 -13.04 -4.07 1.20
N TYR A 52 -11.79 -3.61 1.30
CA TYR A 52 -11.19 -2.63 0.37
C TYR A 52 -10.37 -3.27 -0.74
N THR A 53 -10.13 -4.60 -0.73
CA THR A 53 -9.28 -5.27 -1.73
C THR A 53 -9.78 -5.04 -3.16
N GLN A 54 -11.09 -5.10 -3.38
CA GLN A 54 -11.70 -4.81 -4.68
C GLN A 54 -11.48 -3.35 -5.13
N LEU A 55 -11.47 -2.41 -4.17
CA LEU A 55 -11.20 -1.01 -4.47
C LEU A 55 -9.73 -0.81 -4.89
N VAL A 56 -8.79 -1.47 -4.22
CA VAL A 56 -7.38 -1.48 -4.61
C VAL A 56 -7.22 -2.00 -6.04
N ALA A 57 -7.82 -3.15 -6.37
CA ALA A 57 -7.79 -3.71 -7.72
C ALA A 57 -8.39 -2.75 -8.76
N ARG A 58 -9.50 -2.09 -8.43
CA ARG A 58 -10.10 -1.09 -9.30
C ARG A 58 -9.14 0.07 -9.55
N ARG A 59 -8.47 0.60 -8.53
CA ARG A 59 -7.49 1.69 -8.68
C ARG A 59 -6.31 1.29 -9.56
N VAL A 60 -5.78 0.07 -9.40
CA VAL A 60 -4.73 -0.45 -10.28
C VAL A 60 -5.18 -0.49 -11.74
N ARG A 61 -6.42 -0.96 -12.00
CA ARG A 61 -6.98 -1.02 -13.36
C ARG A 61 -7.27 0.35 -13.95
N GLU A 62 -7.68 1.32 -13.13
CA GLU A 62 -7.88 2.73 -13.56
C GLU A 62 -6.57 3.37 -14.06
N LEU A 63 -5.42 2.88 -13.59
CA LEU A 63 -4.10 3.27 -14.09
C LEU A 63 -3.67 2.49 -15.36
N GLY A 64 -4.56 1.67 -15.95
CA GLY A 64 -4.27 0.88 -17.14
C GLY A 64 -3.40 -0.36 -16.87
N VAL A 65 -3.25 -0.78 -15.62
CA VAL A 65 -2.42 -1.93 -15.23
C VAL A 65 -3.30 -3.16 -15.00
N TYR A 66 -2.93 -4.28 -15.61
CA TYR A 66 -3.61 -5.55 -15.37
C TYR A 66 -3.33 -6.08 -13.96
N CYS A 67 -4.36 -6.52 -13.25
CA CYS A 67 -4.20 -7.16 -11.94
C CYS A 67 -5.21 -8.29 -11.72
N GLU A 68 -4.78 -9.27 -10.94
CA GLU A 68 -5.65 -10.33 -10.42
C GLU A 68 -5.67 -10.32 -8.90
N LEU A 69 -6.83 -10.72 -8.33
CA LEU A 69 -7.02 -10.93 -6.92
C LEU A 69 -7.02 -12.41 -6.64
N TRP A 70 -6.13 -12.86 -5.76
CA TRP A 70 -6.06 -14.23 -5.31
C TRP A 70 -6.09 -14.30 -3.79
N ALA A 71 -6.53 -15.43 -3.26
CA ALA A 71 -6.50 -15.65 -1.82
C ALA A 71 -5.06 -15.68 -1.30
N TRP A 72 -4.87 -15.29 -0.06
CA TRP A 72 -3.55 -15.19 0.59
C TRP A 72 -2.79 -16.52 0.65
N ASP A 73 -3.49 -17.67 0.61
CA ASP A 73 -2.95 -19.02 0.69
C ASP A 73 -2.54 -19.61 -0.67
N VAL A 74 -2.43 -18.77 -1.70
CA VAL A 74 -1.93 -19.17 -3.00
C VAL A 74 -0.56 -19.82 -2.91
N THR A 75 -0.33 -20.86 -3.73
CA THR A 75 0.94 -21.58 -3.74
C THR A 75 2.05 -20.84 -4.48
N GLU A 76 3.29 -21.11 -4.11
CA GLU A 76 4.48 -20.60 -4.82
C GLU A 76 4.43 -20.94 -6.32
N ALA A 77 4.02 -22.17 -6.67
CA ALA A 77 3.93 -22.59 -8.08
C ALA A 77 2.97 -21.71 -8.88
N GLN A 78 1.83 -21.36 -8.32
CA GLN A 78 0.86 -20.46 -8.96
C GLN A 78 1.43 -19.04 -9.12
N ILE A 79 2.12 -18.50 -8.10
CA ILE A 79 2.76 -17.18 -8.21
C ILE A 79 3.84 -17.18 -9.30
N ARG A 80 4.65 -18.23 -9.37
CA ARG A 80 5.67 -18.40 -10.42
C ARG A 80 5.06 -18.47 -11.82
N GLU A 81 4.00 -19.23 -11.99
CA GLU A 81 3.26 -19.34 -13.26
C GLU A 81 2.65 -18.01 -13.68
N PHE A 82 2.04 -17.30 -12.74
CA PHE A 82 1.48 -15.97 -12.99
C PHE A 82 2.57 -14.97 -13.38
N ASN A 83 3.77 -15.10 -12.85
CA ASN A 83 4.92 -14.23 -13.11
C ASN A 83 4.59 -12.74 -12.92
N PRO A 84 4.24 -12.28 -11.71
CA PRO A 84 3.86 -10.90 -11.47
C PRO A 84 5.02 -9.93 -11.65
N SER A 85 4.74 -8.70 -12.10
CA SER A 85 5.70 -7.59 -12.11
C SER A 85 5.73 -6.82 -10.79
N GLY A 86 4.76 -7.09 -9.90
CA GLY A 86 4.66 -6.55 -8.55
C GLY A 86 3.55 -7.26 -7.78
N ILE A 87 3.63 -7.23 -6.47
CA ILE A 87 2.67 -7.90 -5.57
C ILE A 87 2.13 -6.88 -4.57
N ILE A 88 0.82 -6.90 -4.36
CA ILE A 88 0.15 -6.11 -3.30
C ILE A 88 -0.38 -7.07 -2.26
N LEU A 89 -0.05 -6.85 -1.00
CA LEU A 89 -0.63 -7.51 0.15
C LEU A 89 -1.72 -6.61 0.71
N SER A 90 -2.98 -7.02 0.59
CA SER A 90 -4.11 -6.21 1.03
C SER A 90 -4.23 -6.16 2.55
N GLY A 91 -5.14 -5.35 3.04
CA GLY A 91 -5.57 -5.39 4.44
C GLY A 91 -6.36 -6.67 4.77
N GLY A 92 -6.66 -6.85 6.03
CA GLY A 92 -7.46 -7.96 6.54
C GLY A 92 -8.05 -7.65 7.91
N PRO A 93 -9.10 -8.39 8.33
CA PRO A 93 -9.75 -8.19 9.63
C PRO A 93 -9.02 -8.87 10.79
N GLU A 94 -8.13 -9.81 10.49
CA GLU A 94 -7.43 -10.64 11.47
C GLU A 94 -6.29 -9.86 12.16
N SER A 95 -5.83 -10.38 13.31
CA SER A 95 -4.62 -9.90 13.96
C SER A 95 -3.42 -10.74 13.53
N THR A 96 -2.31 -10.08 13.18
CA THR A 96 -1.07 -10.79 12.84
C THR A 96 -0.36 -11.39 14.06
N THR A 97 -0.81 -11.08 15.27
CA THR A 97 -0.22 -11.59 16.52
C THR A 97 -0.76 -12.97 16.90
N GLU A 98 -1.85 -13.42 16.28
CA GLU A 98 -2.43 -14.74 16.53
C GLU A 98 -1.65 -15.86 15.81
N ALA A 99 -1.56 -17.04 16.44
CA ALA A 99 -0.73 -18.14 15.96
C ALA A 99 -1.15 -18.68 14.57
N ASN A 100 -2.44 -18.61 14.24
CA ASN A 100 -2.99 -19.11 12.97
C ASN A 100 -3.36 -17.99 11.99
N SER A 101 -2.82 -16.79 12.19
CA SER A 101 -3.10 -15.65 11.32
C SER A 101 -2.64 -15.93 9.88
N PRO A 102 -3.40 -15.50 8.88
CA PRO A 102 -3.00 -15.56 7.48
C PRO A 102 -1.61 -14.98 7.25
N ARG A 103 -0.77 -15.67 6.48
CA ARG A 103 0.58 -15.22 6.10
C ARG A 103 0.72 -15.27 4.59
N ALA A 104 1.46 -14.31 4.05
CA ALA A 104 1.83 -14.38 2.65
C ALA A 104 2.76 -15.60 2.41
N PRO A 105 2.67 -16.28 1.26
CA PRO A 105 3.69 -17.27 0.90
C PRO A 105 5.08 -16.65 0.95
N GLN A 106 6.05 -17.35 1.52
CA GLN A 106 7.42 -16.85 1.68
C GLN A 106 8.02 -16.39 0.35
N TYR A 107 7.69 -17.08 -0.73
CA TYR A 107 8.12 -16.75 -2.08
C TYR A 107 7.76 -15.32 -2.51
N VAL A 108 6.72 -14.70 -1.96
CA VAL A 108 6.36 -13.29 -2.24
C VAL A 108 7.56 -12.37 -2.01
N PHE A 109 8.33 -12.62 -0.96
CA PHE A 109 9.51 -11.82 -0.60
C PHE A 109 10.80 -12.27 -1.29
N GLU A 110 10.75 -13.36 -2.04
CA GLU A 110 11.88 -13.96 -2.77
C GLU A 110 11.73 -13.79 -4.30
N ALA A 111 10.57 -13.36 -4.76
CA ALA A 111 10.24 -13.26 -6.19
C ALA A 111 11.04 -12.16 -6.93
N GLY A 112 11.76 -11.28 -6.24
CA GLY A 112 12.58 -10.22 -6.85
C GLY A 112 11.77 -9.08 -7.46
N VAL A 113 10.47 -8.99 -7.16
CA VAL A 113 9.55 -7.94 -7.63
C VAL A 113 9.19 -6.99 -6.50
N PRO A 114 8.73 -5.75 -6.79
CA PRO A 114 8.22 -4.86 -5.77
C PRO A 114 7.06 -5.48 -4.99
N VAL A 115 7.04 -5.25 -3.67
CA VAL A 115 5.94 -5.68 -2.79
C VAL A 115 5.39 -4.47 -2.03
N PHE A 116 4.08 -4.31 -2.04
CA PHE A 116 3.39 -3.24 -1.34
C PHE A 116 2.38 -3.83 -0.35
N GLY A 117 2.58 -3.61 0.93
CA GLY A 117 1.69 -4.07 2.00
C GLY A 117 0.83 -2.94 2.55
N VAL A 118 -0.48 -3.17 2.66
CA VAL A 118 -1.43 -2.20 3.20
C VAL A 118 -2.03 -2.74 4.49
N CYS A 119 -1.95 -2.00 5.59
CA CYS A 119 -2.51 -2.36 6.89
C CYS A 119 -2.04 -3.78 7.31
N TYR A 120 -2.93 -4.78 7.33
CA TYR A 120 -2.57 -6.19 7.60
C TYR A 120 -1.42 -6.68 6.71
N GLY A 121 -1.40 -6.28 5.42
CA GLY A 121 -0.31 -6.62 4.49
C GLY A 121 1.04 -6.06 4.91
N MET A 122 1.09 -4.83 5.46
CA MET A 122 2.30 -4.27 6.07
C MET A 122 2.70 -5.05 7.32
N GLN A 123 1.75 -5.35 8.19
CA GLN A 123 2.00 -6.06 9.45
C GLN A 123 2.54 -7.47 9.21
N THR A 124 1.94 -8.23 8.28
CA THR A 124 2.44 -9.57 7.92
C THR A 124 3.82 -9.52 7.28
N MET A 125 4.08 -8.50 6.42
CA MET A 125 5.42 -8.24 5.87
C MET A 125 6.43 -7.98 6.98
N ALA A 126 6.12 -7.08 7.93
CA ALA A 126 7.00 -6.78 9.06
C ALA A 126 7.33 -8.04 9.87
N MET A 127 6.31 -8.81 10.25
CA MET A 127 6.48 -10.04 11.03
C MET A 127 7.32 -11.09 10.29
N GLN A 128 7.06 -11.34 9.01
CA GLN A 128 7.74 -12.36 8.23
C GLN A 128 9.20 -12.01 7.90
N LEU A 129 9.53 -10.71 7.90
CA LEU A 129 10.89 -10.23 7.62
C LEU A 129 11.69 -9.88 8.89
N GLY A 130 11.19 -10.23 10.08
CA GLY A 130 11.93 -10.10 11.35
C GLY A 130 11.65 -8.83 12.13
N GLY A 131 10.59 -8.09 11.77
CA GLY A 131 10.04 -7.02 12.59
C GLY A 131 9.11 -7.55 13.69
N HIS A 132 8.39 -6.66 14.35
CA HIS A 132 7.47 -6.99 15.43
C HIS A 132 6.18 -6.21 15.32
N VAL A 133 5.06 -6.86 15.65
CA VAL A 133 3.71 -6.29 15.69
C VAL A 133 3.08 -6.59 17.03
N GLU A 134 2.44 -5.62 17.62
CA GLU A 134 1.69 -5.78 18.87
C GLU A 134 0.23 -5.41 18.66
N GLY A 135 -0.64 -6.15 19.35
CA GLY A 135 -2.05 -5.79 19.46
C GLY A 135 -2.17 -4.50 20.28
N SER A 136 -2.84 -3.49 19.73
CA SER A 136 -3.11 -2.27 20.46
C SER A 136 -4.46 -2.34 21.16
N THR A 137 -4.51 -1.95 22.42
CA THR A 137 -5.76 -1.70 23.13
C THR A 137 -6.43 -0.40 22.69
N GLU A 138 -5.65 0.51 22.12
CA GLU A 138 -6.11 1.76 21.52
C GLU A 138 -6.21 1.55 20.00
N ARG A 139 -7.43 1.44 19.52
CA ARG A 139 -7.72 1.34 18.08
C ARG A 139 -7.71 2.73 17.49
N GLU A 140 -6.87 2.94 16.48
CA GLU A 140 -6.82 4.21 15.77
C GLU A 140 -7.73 4.16 14.54
N PHE A 141 -8.84 4.89 14.64
CA PHE A 141 -9.77 5.06 13.52
C PHE A 141 -10.02 6.55 13.30
N GLY A 142 -9.79 7.02 12.11
CA GLY A 142 -10.10 8.39 11.74
C GLY A 142 -9.00 9.10 10.99
N TYR A 143 -9.24 10.39 10.79
CA TYR A 143 -8.29 11.28 10.14
C TYR A 143 -7.02 11.44 10.98
N ALA A 144 -5.88 11.37 10.31
CA ALA A 144 -4.57 11.65 10.88
C ALA A 144 -3.68 12.35 9.85
N GLN A 145 -2.75 13.16 10.34
CA GLN A 145 -1.65 13.69 9.54
C GLN A 145 -0.39 12.90 9.84
N VAL A 146 0.24 12.40 8.80
CA VAL A 146 1.45 11.59 8.89
C VAL A 146 2.62 12.42 8.38
N GLU A 147 3.64 12.63 9.23
CA GLU A 147 4.85 13.36 8.85
C GLU A 147 5.81 12.45 8.10
N VAL A 148 6.22 12.85 6.91
CA VAL A 148 7.28 12.17 6.15
C VAL A 148 8.63 12.53 6.76
N VAL A 149 9.34 11.53 7.27
CA VAL A 149 10.63 11.69 7.96
C VAL A 149 11.83 11.23 7.14
N THR A 150 11.58 10.40 6.11
CA THR A 150 12.62 9.90 5.19
C THR A 150 12.11 9.94 3.76
N ASP A 151 12.93 10.38 2.80
CA ASP A 151 12.59 10.33 1.38
C ASP A 151 12.40 8.89 0.91
N SER A 152 11.34 8.66 0.16
CA SER A 152 11.01 7.36 -0.43
C SER A 152 10.32 7.53 -1.76
N ALA A 153 10.59 6.60 -2.68
CA ALA A 153 9.90 6.55 -3.97
C ALA A 153 8.38 6.48 -3.82
N LEU A 154 7.89 5.88 -2.72
CA LEU A 154 6.45 5.71 -2.46
C LEU A 154 5.72 7.03 -2.24
N VAL A 155 6.34 7.99 -1.54
CA VAL A 155 5.66 9.22 -1.07
C VAL A 155 6.13 10.49 -1.77
N ARG A 156 7.03 10.36 -2.73
CA ARG A 156 7.60 11.53 -3.41
C ARG A 156 6.57 12.25 -4.26
N GLY A 157 6.35 13.54 -3.96
CA GLY A 157 5.47 14.41 -4.74
C GLY A 157 3.97 14.17 -4.52
N ILE A 158 3.58 13.57 -3.38
CA ILE A 158 2.17 13.35 -3.01
C ILE A 158 1.79 14.02 -1.69
N GLU A 159 2.62 14.94 -1.19
CA GLU A 159 2.33 15.70 0.03
C GLU A 159 1.06 16.56 -0.11
N ASP A 160 0.22 16.54 0.94
CA ASP A 160 -0.99 17.36 1.01
C ASP A 160 -0.70 18.76 1.58
N SER A 161 0.26 18.83 2.50
CA SER A 161 0.69 20.08 3.15
C SER A 161 2.12 19.96 3.70
N LEU A 162 2.61 21.04 4.28
CA LEU A 162 3.92 21.08 4.94
C LEU A 162 3.77 21.51 6.39
N THR A 163 4.64 21.00 7.24
CA THR A 163 4.82 21.49 8.61
C THR A 163 5.41 22.90 8.60
N ALA A 164 5.44 23.59 9.74
CA ALA A 164 6.02 24.91 9.88
C ALA A 164 7.53 24.96 9.54
N ASP A 165 8.23 23.84 9.71
CA ASP A 165 9.64 23.63 9.38
C ASP A 165 9.86 23.01 7.98
N GLY A 166 8.79 22.89 7.19
CA GLY A 166 8.86 22.51 5.77
C GLY A 166 8.89 21.01 5.50
N LYS A 167 8.55 20.15 6.46
CA LYS A 167 8.45 18.72 6.24
C LYS A 167 7.12 18.34 5.60
N PRO A 168 7.10 17.37 4.67
CA PRO A 168 5.87 16.93 4.04
C PRO A 168 4.91 16.24 5.02
N LEU A 169 3.63 16.56 4.89
CA LEU A 169 2.52 15.93 5.60
C LEU A 169 1.58 15.25 4.62
N LEU A 170 1.11 14.07 4.98
CA LEU A 170 0.08 13.32 4.26
C LEU A 170 -1.18 13.26 5.12
N ASP A 171 -2.30 13.63 4.53
CA ASP A 171 -3.62 13.49 5.14
C ASP A 171 -4.15 12.08 4.87
N VAL A 172 -4.26 11.29 5.93
CA VAL A 172 -4.64 9.87 5.81
C VAL A 172 -5.84 9.54 6.69
N TRP A 173 -6.44 8.40 6.44
CA TRP A 173 -7.46 7.81 7.29
C TRP A 173 -6.89 6.55 7.93
N MET A 174 -6.60 6.61 9.22
CA MET A 174 -6.13 5.46 9.99
C MET A 174 -7.25 4.46 10.23
N SER A 175 -6.94 3.17 10.14
CA SER A 175 -7.89 2.08 10.39
C SER A 175 -7.13 0.81 10.80
N HIS A 176 -6.58 0.80 12.01
CA HIS A 176 -5.86 -0.37 12.50
C HIS A 176 -6.08 -0.60 14.01
N GLY A 177 -6.08 -1.88 14.40
CA GLY A 177 -6.09 -2.32 15.79
C GLY A 177 -4.73 -2.79 16.28
N ASP A 178 -3.93 -3.38 15.38
CA ASP A 178 -2.55 -3.77 15.64
C ASP A 178 -1.60 -2.75 15.02
N LYS A 179 -0.40 -2.61 15.59
CA LYS A 179 0.61 -1.71 15.06
C LYS A 179 1.99 -2.37 15.01
N VAL A 180 2.77 -2.00 14.01
CA VAL A 180 4.18 -2.36 13.94
C VAL A 180 4.92 -1.61 15.05
N THR A 181 5.62 -2.34 15.90
CA THR A 181 6.42 -1.78 17.01
C THR A 181 7.92 -1.91 16.76
N ALA A 182 8.32 -2.74 15.81
CA ALA A 182 9.68 -2.77 15.27
C ALA A 182 9.64 -3.16 13.78
N ILE A 183 10.31 -2.37 12.95
CA ILE A 183 10.49 -2.68 11.54
C ILE A 183 11.64 -3.68 11.34
N PRO A 184 11.67 -4.47 10.25
CA PRO A 184 12.82 -5.30 9.92
C PRO A 184 14.11 -4.46 9.81
N SER A 185 15.24 -5.05 10.13
CA SER A 185 16.54 -4.35 10.29
C SER A 185 17.04 -3.64 9.02
N ASP A 186 16.57 -4.07 7.85
CA ASP A 186 16.93 -3.52 6.54
C ASP A 186 15.86 -2.55 6.00
N PHE A 187 14.87 -2.19 6.81
CA PHE A 187 13.85 -1.18 6.50
C PHE A 187 14.16 0.15 7.18
N VAL A 188 13.60 1.21 6.60
CA VAL A 188 13.62 2.55 7.20
C VAL A 188 12.19 3.03 7.46
N THR A 189 12.03 3.86 8.48
CA THR A 189 10.78 4.59 8.70
C THR A 189 10.67 5.70 7.66
N VAL A 190 9.63 5.67 6.87
CA VAL A 190 9.35 6.72 5.87
C VAL A 190 8.47 7.80 6.44
N ALA A 191 7.43 7.41 7.18
CA ALA A 191 6.53 8.37 7.79
C ALA A 191 6.00 7.87 9.15
N SER A 192 5.65 8.82 10.02
CA SER A 192 5.22 8.53 11.38
C SER A 192 4.18 9.53 11.88
N THR A 193 3.47 9.13 12.94
CA THR A 193 2.69 10.01 13.80
C THR A 193 3.19 9.86 15.25
N GLU A 194 2.68 10.66 16.17
CA GLU A 194 2.99 10.53 17.59
C GLU A 194 2.55 9.16 18.16
N SER A 195 1.41 8.66 17.70
CA SER A 195 0.81 7.38 18.15
C SER A 195 1.25 6.17 17.32
N CYS A 196 1.68 6.39 16.07
CA CYS A 196 2.12 5.35 15.13
C CYS A 196 3.54 5.66 14.59
N PRO A 197 4.60 5.19 15.28
CA PRO A 197 5.99 5.48 14.92
C PRO A 197 6.39 4.92 13.54
N PHE A 198 5.71 3.91 13.05
CA PHE A 198 5.98 3.23 11.79
C PHE A 198 4.73 3.24 10.90
N ALA A 199 4.18 4.43 10.62
CA ALA A 199 3.01 4.57 9.75
C ALA A 199 3.32 4.15 8.31
N ILE A 200 4.53 4.44 7.83
CA ILE A 200 5.04 3.96 6.54
C ILE A 200 6.48 3.46 6.73
N MET A 201 6.76 2.27 6.22
CA MET A 201 8.10 1.69 6.20
C MET A 201 8.51 1.31 4.78
N ALA A 202 9.80 1.36 4.47
CA ALA A 202 10.31 0.97 3.17
C ALA A 202 11.68 0.29 3.23
N ASN A 203 11.91 -0.61 2.27
CA ASN A 203 13.22 -1.05 1.86
C ASN A 203 13.36 -0.74 0.36
N GLU A 204 14.05 0.36 0.05
CA GLU A 204 14.18 0.85 -1.33
C GLU A 204 14.98 -0.11 -2.22
N GLU A 205 15.98 -0.80 -1.67
CA GLU A 205 16.80 -1.75 -2.42
C GLU A 205 15.96 -2.95 -2.91
N LYS A 206 15.14 -3.51 -2.02
CA LYS A 206 14.22 -4.61 -2.35
C LYS A 206 12.94 -4.13 -3.00
N ARG A 207 12.66 -2.83 -2.95
CA ARG A 207 11.39 -2.22 -3.38
C ARG A 207 10.19 -2.77 -2.59
N PHE A 208 10.36 -2.90 -1.28
CA PHE A 208 9.32 -3.31 -0.36
C PHE A 208 8.80 -2.10 0.41
N TYR A 209 7.49 -1.91 0.41
CA TYR A 209 6.82 -0.76 0.99
C TYR A 209 5.64 -1.23 1.85
N GLY A 210 5.44 -0.61 3.00
CA GLY A 210 4.32 -0.90 3.91
C GLY A 210 3.68 0.38 4.41
N VAL A 211 2.34 0.42 4.41
CA VAL A 211 1.52 1.53 4.91
C VAL A 211 0.38 1.04 5.79
#